data_e8722a61654a08c834302cb433f21023
#
_entry.id   e8722a61654a08c834302cb433f21023
#
_cell.length_a   1.000
_cell.length_b   1.000
_cell.length_c   1.000
_cell.angle_alpha   90.00
_cell.angle_beta   90.00
_cell.angle_gamma   90.00
#
_symmetry.space_group_name_H-M   'P 1'
#
loop_
_entity.id
_entity.type
_entity.pdbx_description
1 polymer ?
#
loop_
_entity_poly.entity_id
_entity_poly.type
_entity_poly.pdbx_seq_one_letter_code
_entity_poly.pdbx_strand_id
1 'polypeptide(L)'
;MQIQRRDWLKASSLALMLGWADISKGASLMAVRVWPARDYTRVTLESDVALKTKYTFVPSPPRLAIDIEGLELNPSIKEWVGKIKPDDPNITGVRVAQNSPGVVRMVFDLKQAVQPQVFALTPVGDYKHRLVLDLYPTATLDPLESWIAERSQSNDPLSDWLNKQAGAGQTSPANSTPNTSSASNAQGATSSSPSHSATTPSAPITDRLIVVAIDAGHGGEDPGAIGPNGTKEKDVVLQIALKLRDRINATTVKGNPMRAFLTRDADYFVPLHVRVQKARKVQADLFVSVHADAFFTPNAQGASVFALSHGAASSSAARWMAQQENKADLIGGMNFGVKDSQVQQALLDMSTSAQIKDSLNLGGALLREIGGVGRLHKPKVEQAGFAVLKAPDIPSVLVETAFISNPNEEAKLSDPNYQDSMADALVRGLQKYFERNPPLARKRST
;
A
#
# COMPACT_ATOMS: atom_id res chain seq x y z
N MET A 1 49.66 -30.79 -65.53
CA MET A 1 49.89 -30.59 -64.10
C MET A 1 48.57 -30.74 -63.40
N GLN A 2 48.28 -31.94 -62.93
CA GLN A 2 47.00 -32.28 -62.28
C GLN A 2 47.15 -31.94 -60.78
N ILE A 3 46.45 -30.94 -60.34
CA ILE A 3 46.37 -30.63 -58.92
C ILE A 3 45.29 -31.53 -58.33
N GLN A 4 45.71 -32.41 -57.41
CA GLN A 4 44.86 -33.45 -56.84
C GLN A 4 43.78 -32.83 -55.93
N ARG A 5 42.56 -33.32 -56.06
CA ARG A 5 41.35 -32.96 -55.25
C ARG A 5 41.53 -33.10 -53.73
N ARG A 6 42.63 -33.65 -53.25
CA ARG A 6 42.91 -33.84 -51.82
C ARG A 6 43.46 -32.58 -51.12
N ASP A 7 43.99 -31.64 -51.84
CA ASP A 7 44.60 -30.44 -51.25
C ASP A 7 43.57 -29.32 -50.99
N TRP A 8 42.42 -29.38 -51.68
CA TRP A 8 41.30 -28.48 -51.43
C TRP A 8 40.51 -28.81 -50.13
N LEU A 9 40.53 -30.07 -49.69
CA LEU A 9 39.85 -30.48 -48.44
C LEU A 9 40.62 -30.13 -47.18
N LYS A 10 41.95 -29.87 -47.28
CA LYS A 10 42.76 -29.46 -46.14
C LYS A 10 42.75 -27.94 -45.93
N ALA A 11 42.52 -27.13 -46.98
CA ALA A 11 42.37 -25.70 -46.88
C ALA A 11 40.98 -25.24 -46.40
N SER A 12 39.95 -26.06 -46.64
CA SER A 12 38.58 -25.77 -46.18
C SER A 12 38.34 -26.08 -44.70
N SER A 13 39.19 -26.92 -44.07
CA SER A 13 39.03 -27.28 -42.66
C SER A 13 39.63 -26.24 -41.69
N LEU A 14 40.44 -25.32 -42.18
CA LEU A 14 41.06 -24.27 -41.35
C LEU A 14 40.28 -22.95 -41.36
N ALA A 15 39.38 -22.77 -42.35
CA ALA A 15 38.56 -21.56 -42.44
C ALA A 15 37.22 -21.66 -41.63
N LEU A 16 36.88 -22.85 -41.11
CA LEU A 16 35.63 -23.05 -40.37
C LEU A 16 35.79 -22.98 -38.84
N MET A 17 36.96 -22.74 -38.33
CA MET A 17 37.25 -22.61 -36.89
C MET A 17 37.49 -21.17 -36.41
N LEU A 18 37.29 -20.18 -37.27
CA LEU A 18 37.51 -18.78 -36.93
C LEU A 18 36.23 -17.93 -36.90
N GLY A 19 35.11 -18.57 -36.79
CA GLY A 19 33.87 -17.84 -36.88
C GLY A 19 32.80 -18.26 -35.91
N TRP A 20 33.05 -18.25 -34.62
CA TRP A 20 32.05 -18.02 -33.59
C TRP A 20 32.78 -17.77 -32.26
N ALA A 21 33.54 -16.71 -32.19
CA ALA A 21 33.60 -15.98 -30.96
C ALA A 21 32.29 -15.21 -30.90
N ASP A 22 31.28 -15.80 -30.31
CA ASP A 22 30.23 -15.04 -29.68
C ASP A 22 30.98 -14.12 -28.72
N ILE A 23 31.17 -12.88 -29.12
CA ILE A 23 31.49 -11.81 -28.22
C ILE A 23 30.24 -11.72 -27.37
N SER A 24 30.21 -12.51 -26.31
CA SER A 24 29.22 -12.40 -25.24
C SER A 24 29.31 -10.95 -24.78
N LYS A 25 28.49 -10.08 -25.37
CA LYS A 25 28.31 -8.73 -24.84
C LYS A 25 27.85 -8.93 -23.43
N GLY A 26 28.69 -8.56 -22.47
CA GLY A 26 28.33 -8.59 -21.06
C GLY A 26 26.99 -7.86 -20.85
N ALA A 27 26.24 -8.25 -19.84
CA ALA A 27 24.99 -7.60 -19.46
C ALA A 27 25.21 -6.10 -19.32
N SER A 28 24.30 -5.30 -19.85
CA SER A 28 24.31 -3.84 -19.69
C SER A 28 23.29 -3.44 -18.65
N LEU A 29 23.77 -2.79 -17.59
CA LEU A 29 22.88 -2.20 -16.59
C LEU A 29 22.35 -0.88 -17.15
N MET A 30 21.01 -0.72 -17.17
CA MET A 30 20.31 0.41 -17.76
C MET A 30 19.88 1.44 -16.72
N ALA A 31 19.49 0.97 -15.52
CA ALA A 31 19.09 1.83 -14.41
C ALA A 31 19.29 1.15 -13.06
N VAL A 32 19.48 1.97 -12.03
CA VAL A 32 19.38 1.58 -10.61
C VAL A 32 18.38 2.51 -9.96
N ARG A 33 17.38 1.94 -9.30
CA ARG A 33 16.36 2.69 -8.56
C ARG A 33 16.31 2.22 -7.13
N VAL A 34 16.07 3.13 -6.20
CA VAL A 34 15.94 2.83 -4.77
C VAL A 34 14.66 3.46 -4.25
N TRP A 35 13.89 2.65 -3.57
CA TRP A 35 12.59 3.01 -3.01
C TRP A 35 12.60 2.77 -1.51
N PRO A 36 12.97 3.79 -0.71
CA PRO A 36 13.01 3.68 0.74
C PRO A 36 11.59 3.69 1.30
N ALA A 37 11.30 2.72 2.18
CA ALA A 37 10.09 2.68 2.98
C ALA A 37 10.42 2.24 4.40
N ARG A 38 9.55 2.54 5.36
CA ARG A 38 9.75 2.11 6.76
C ARG A 38 9.74 0.59 6.89
N ASP A 39 8.86 -0.09 6.14
CA ASP A 39 8.67 -1.53 6.20
C ASP A 39 9.77 -2.30 5.46
N TYR A 40 10.37 -1.68 4.43
CA TYR A 40 11.46 -2.27 3.65
C TYR A 40 12.11 -1.22 2.74
N THR A 41 13.34 -1.48 2.28
CA THR A 41 13.93 -0.73 1.17
C THR A 41 14.02 -1.65 -0.04
N ARG A 42 13.50 -1.20 -1.18
CA ARG A 42 13.66 -1.88 -2.47
C ARG A 42 14.78 -1.25 -3.27
N VAL A 43 15.68 -2.10 -3.77
CA VAL A 43 16.67 -1.71 -4.79
C VAL A 43 16.39 -2.51 -6.06
N THR A 44 16.23 -1.81 -7.18
CA THR A 44 15.96 -2.42 -8.49
C THR A 44 17.11 -2.10 -9.44
N LEU A 45 17.67 -3.16 -10.04
CA LEU A 45 18.69 -3.08 -11.10
C LEU A 45 18.02 -3.49 -12.41
N GLU A 46 17.91 -2.58 -13.35
CA GLU A 46 17.33 -2.85 -14.67
C GLU A 46 18.44 -3.12 -15.70
N SER A 47 18.28 -4.15 -16.51
CA SER A 47 19.28 -4.63 -17.46
C SER A 47 18.66 -5.14 -18.76
N ASP A 48 19.47 -5.14 -19.83
CA ASP A 48 19.07 -5.64 -21.16
C ASP A 48 18.81 -7.15 -21.18
N VAL A 49 19.45 -7.91 -20.28
CA VAL A 49 19.30 -9.37 -20.12
C VAL A 49 19.06 -9.75 -18.66
N ALA A 50 18.55 -10.93 -18.42
CA ALA A 50 18.36 -11.45 -17.07
C ALA A 50 19.71 -11.62 -16.35
N LEU A 51 19.86 -10.97 -15.19
CA LEU A 51 21.07 -11.04 -14.38
C LEU A 51 21.09 -12.33 -13.54
N LYS A 52 22.24 -13.01 -13.52
CA LYS A 52 22.49 -14.12 -12.61
C LYS A 52 23.21 -13.60 -11.37
N THR A 53 22.73 -13.98 -10.18
CA THR A 53 23.26 -13.42 -8.95
C THR A 53 23.45 -14.46 -7.87
N LYS A 54 24.45 -14.21 -7.03
CA LYS A 54 24.65 -14.88 -5.74
C LYS A 54 24.74 -13.82 -4.67
N TYR A 55 24.12 -14.05 -3.52
CA TYR A 55 24.21 -13.09 -2.42
C TYR A 55 24.63 -13.76 -1.11
N THR A 56 25.27 -12.98 -0.25
CA THR A 56 25.71 -13.39 1.08
C THR A 56 25.36 -12.29 2.06
N PHE A 57 24.67 -12.65 3.13
CA PHE A 57 24.39 -11.74 4.23
C PHE A 57 25.41 -11.92 5.35
N VAL A 58 26.05 -10.82 5.78
CA VAL A 58 26.98 -10.76 6.91
C VAL A 58 26.25 -10.05 8.06
N PRO A 59 26.07 -10.71 9.22
CA PRO A 59 25.25 -10.14 10.30
C PRO A 59 25.96 -9.09 11.15
N SER A 60 27.30 -9.08 11.22
CA SER A 60 28.04 -8.16 12.08
C SER A 60 29.35 -7.68 11.43
N PRO A 61 29.47 -6.38 11.10
CA PRO A 61 28.37 -5.44 10.95
C PRO A 61 27.41 -5.85 9.82
N PRO A 62 26.12 -5.50 9.91
CA PRO A 62 25.13 -6.01 8.95
C PRO A 62 25.43 -5.51 7.54
N ARG A 63 25.61 -6.46 6.61
CA ARG A 63 25.93 -6.20 5.20
C ARG A 63 25.29 -7.23 4.29
N LEU A 64 24.85 -6.79 3.13
CA LEU A 64 24.45 -7.67 2.04
C LEU A 64 25.43 -7.51 0.89
N ALA A 65 26.15 -8.57 0.54
CA ALA A 65 27.02 -8.63 -0.64
C ALA A 65 26.31 -9.40 -1.75
N ILE A 66 26.29 -8.84 -2.97
CA ILE A 66 25.66 -9.43 -4.15
C ILE A 66 26.67 -9.47 -5.27
N ASP A 67 26.95 -10.66 -5.78
CA ASP A 67 27.76 -10.89 -6.98
C ASP A 67 26.83 -11.02 -8.18
N ILE A 68 27.07 -10.19 -9.20
CA ILE A 68 26.29 -10.14 -10.44
C ILE A 68 27.19 -10.67 -11.55
N GLU A 69 26.84 -11.83 -12.11
CA GLU A 69 27.58 -12.49 -13.18
C GLU A 69 27.24 -11.87 -14.55
N GLY A 70 28.20 -11.82 -15.44
CA GLY A 70 28.05 -11.28 -16.80
C GLY A 70 28.05 -9.76 -16.87
N LEU A 71 28.36 -9.05 -15.77
CA LEU A 71 28.40 -7.60 -15.69
C LEU A 71 29.85 -7.10 -15.56
N GLU A 72 30.17 -6.05 -16.30
CA GLU A 72 31.43 -5.32 -16.18
C GLU A 72 31.19 -3.97 -15.51
N LEU A 73 32.09 -3.61 -14.59
CA LEU A 73 32.01 -2.35 -13.88
C LEU A 73 32.30 -1.17 -14.83
N ASN A 74 31.33 -0.29 -14.96
CA ASN A 74 31.48 0.94 -15.75
C ASN A 74 31.24 2.19 -14.87
N PRO A 75 31.61 3.40 -15.34
CA PRO A 75 31.40 4.65 -14.58
C PRO A 75 29.93 4.91 -14.20
N SER A 76 28.98 4.55 -15.08
CA SER A 76 27.54 4.77 -14.84
C SER A 76 27.06 4.01 -13.63
N ILE A 77 27.53 2.77 -13.41
CA ILE A 77 27.17 1.96 -12.24
C ILE A 77 27.62 2.67 -10.95
N LYS A 78 28.84 3.23 -10.95
CA LYS A 78 29.34 3.99 -9.79
C LYS A 78 28.53 5.25 -9.52
N GLU A 79 28.14 5.96 -10.58
CA GLU A 79 27.29 7.15 -10.47
C GLU A 79 25.91 6.80 -9.90
N TRP A 80 25.26 5.72 -10.38
CA TRP A 80 23.94 5.32 -9.90
C TRP A 80 23.98 4.88 -8.44
N VAL A 81 25.03 4.13 -8.04
CA VAL A 81 25.23 3.74 -6.63
C VAL A 81 25.44 4.96 -5.75
N GLY A 82 26.13 5.99 -6.24
CA GLY A 82 26.32 7.24 -5.51
C GLY A 82 25.03 8.07 -5.30
N LYS A 83 23.94 7.76 -6.03
CA LYS A 83 22.63 8.41 -5.86
C LYS A 83 21.81 7.82 -4.69
N ILE A 84 22.26 6.73 -4.08
CA ILE A 84 21.60 6.14 -2.91
C ILE A 84 21.83 7.09 -1.73
N LYS A 85 20.72 7.63 -1.21
CA LYS A 85 20.77 8.67 -0.20
C LYS A 85 21.11 8.09 1.18
N PRO A 86 21.87 8.81 2.01
CA PRO A 86 22.21 8.36 3.38
C PRO A 86 21.00 8.35 4.34
N ASP A 87 19.89 9.00 3.98
CA ASP A 87 18.66 9.05 4.75
C ASP A 87 17.75 7.82 4.59
N ASP A 88 18.13 6.84 3.74
CA ASP A 88 17.43 5.57 3.63
C ASP A 88 17.29 4.89 5.01
N PRO A 89 16.11 4.37 5.39
CA PRO A 89 15.89 3.79 6.72
C PRO A 89 16.72 2.54 7.01
N ASN A 90 17.13 1.79 5.97
CA ASN A 90 17.77 0.49 6.09
C ASN A 90 19.22 0.49 5.59
N ILE A 91 19.59 1.34 4.63
CA ILE A 91 20.90 1.38 3.99
C ILE A 91 21.72 2.56 4.53
N THR A 92 22.95 2.28 4.97
CA THR A 92 23.92 3.33 5.34
C THR A 92 24.74 3.78 4.14
N GLY A 93 25.05 2.83 3.23
CA GLY A 93 25.84 3.10 2.05
C GLY A 93 25.93 1.89 1.14
N VAL A 94 26.36 2.12 -0.11
CA VAL A 94 26.56 1.06 -1.09
C VAL A 94 27.94 1.23 -1.74
N ARG A 95 28.64 0.13 -1.88
CA ARG A 95 29.95 0.05 -2.53
C ARG A 95 29.85 -0.91 -3.70
N VAL A 96 30.55 -0.59 -4.79
CA VAL A 96 30.60 -1.43 -5.99
C VAL A 96 32.03 -1.59 -6.47
N ALA A 97 32.42 -2.82 -6.82
CA ALA A 97 33.73 -3.15 -7.34
C ALA A 97 33.66 -4.32 -8.32
N GLN A 98 34.64 -4.39 -9.23
CA GLN A 98 34.89 -5.59 -10.02
C GLN A 98 35.48 -6.65 -9.09
N ASN A 99 34.76 -7.77 -8.89
CA ASN A 99 35.20 -8.85 -8.03
C ASN A 99 36.10 -9.86 -8.76
N SER A 100 35.73 -10.14 -10.01
CA SER A 100 36.51 -10.97 -10.96
C SER A 100 36.08 -10.60 -12.40
N PRO A 101 36.78 -11.04 -13.43
CA PRO A 101 36.34 -10.80 -14.82
C PRO A 101 34.89 -11.26 -15.00
N GLY A 102 34.04 -10.37 -15.52
CA GLY A 102 32.61 -10.63 -15.73
C GLY A 102 31.76 -10.72 -14.46
N VAL A 103 32.28 -10.36 -13.27
CA VAL A 103 31.51 -10.36 -12.01
C VAL A 103 31.67 -9.05 -11.26
N VAL A 104 30.59 -8.31 -11.13
CA VAL A 104 30.54 -7.09 -10.31
C VAL A 104 29.96 -7.43 -8.94
N ARG A 105 30.64 -7.03 -7.88
CA ARG A 105 30.15 -7.11 -6.49
C ARG A 105 29.61 -5.78 -6.03
N MET A 106 28.34 -5.80 -5.57
CA MET A 106 27.71 -4.71 -4.83
C MET A 106 27.62 -5.08 -3.36
N VAL A 107 28.01 -4.18 -2.46
CA VAL A 107 27.91 -4.37 -1.01
C VAL A 107 27.06 -3.26 -0.41
N PHE A 108 25.97 -3.64 0.19
CA PHE A 108 25.07 -2.76 0.92
C PHE A 108 25.47 -2.79 2.39
N ASP A 109 25.94 -1.68 2.92
CA ASP A 109 26.15 -1.48 4.34
C ASP A 109 24.82 -1.09 4.97
N LEU A 110 24.35 -1.83 5.98
CA LEU A 110 22.99 -1.72 6.51
C LEU A 110 22.99 -1.09 7.90
N LYS A 111 21.91 -0.36 8.22
CA LYS A 111 21.69 0.26 9.53
C LYS A 111 21.27 -0.76 10.60
N GLN A 112 20.65 -1.85 10.16
CA GLN A 112 20.11 -2.90 11.01
C GLN A 112 20.13 -4.25 10.29
N ALA A 113 19.88 -5.32 11.05
CA ALA A 113 19.71 -6.63 10.45
C ALA A 113 18.47 -6.67 9.57
N VAL A 114 18.59 -7.25 8.36
CA VAL A 114 17.50 -7.39 7.41
C VAL A 114 17.36 -8.84 6.98
N GLN A 115 16.15 -9.20 6.53
CA GLN A 115 15.89 -10.41 5.78
C GLN A 115 15.81 -10.04 4.29
N PRO A 116 16.87 -10.27 3.50
CA PRO A 116 16.88 -9.91 2.11
C PRO A 116 16.02 -10.88 1.28
N GLN A 117 15.23 -10.35 0.35
CA GLN A 117 14.63 -11.11 -0.72
C GLN A 117 15.24 -10.65 -2.05
N VAL A 118 15.89 -11.56 -2.76
CA VAL A 118 16.54 -11.27 -4.04
C VAL A 118 15.87 -12.11 -5.12
N PHE A 119 15.30 -11.48 -6.12
CA PHE A 119 14.57 -12.16 -7.20
C PHE A 119 14.63 -11.38 -8.51
N ALA A 120 14.42 -12.10 -9.62
CA ALA A 120 14.42 -11.51 -10.95
C ALA A 120 12.98 -11.36 -11.47
N LEU A 121 12.75 -10.27 -12.21
CA LEU A 121 11.50 -10.01 -12.92
C LEU A 121 11.76 -9.99 -14.41
N THR A 122 10.85 -10.62 -15.16
CA THR A 122 10.84 -10.58 -16.62
C THR A 122 10.37 -9.21 -17.14
N PRO A 123 10.67 -8.85 -18.39
CA PRO A 123 10.16 -7.63 -19.01
C PRO A 123 8.64 -7.53 -18.95
N VAL A 124 8.13 -6.32 -18.64
CA VAL A 124 6.70 -6.01 -18.63
C VAL A 124 6.51 -4.52 -18.95
N GLY A 125 5.57 -4.18 -19.84
CA GLY A 125 5.41 -2.80 -20.30
C GLY A 125 6.71 -2.24 -20.86
N ASP A 126 7.13 -1.08 -20.37
CA ASP A 126 8.38 -0.41 -20.76
C ASP A 126 9.61 -0.94 -20.01
N TYR A 127 9.41 -1.71 -18.95
CA TYR A 127 10.49 -2.27 -18.15
C TYR A 127 11.15 -3.47 -18.82
N LYS A 128 12.50 -3.50 -18.76
CA LYS A 128 13.32 -4.63 -19.19
C LYS A 128 13.45 -5.68 -18.08
N HIS A 129 14.52 -6.48 -18.12
CA HIS A 129 14.82 -7.40 -17.04
C HIS A 129 15.18 -6.62 -15.77
N ARG A 130 14.61 -7.01 -14.64
CA ARG A 130 14.87 -6.36 -13.36
C ARG A 130 15.35 -7.37 -12.33
N LEU A 131 16.46 -7.07 -11.67
CA LEU A 131 16.87 -7.73 -10.44
C LEU A 131 16.39 -6.87 -9.29
N VAL A 132 15.59 -7.44 -8.40
CA VAL A 132 14.99 -6.76 -7.25
C VAL A 132 15.61 -7.28 -5.97
N LEU A 133 15.94 -6.37 -5.07
CA LEU A 133 16.41 -6.61 -3.73
C LEU A 133 15.47 -5.91 -2.76
N ASP A 134 14.68 -6.67 -2.03
CA ASP A 134 13.83 -6.18 -0.95
C ASP A 134 14.49 -6.46 0.39
N LEU A 135 14.79 -5.40 1.13
CA LEU A 135 15.50 -5.44 2.41
C LEU A 135 14.49 -5.22 3.54
N TYR A 136 13.96 -6.30 4.11
CA TYR A 136 13.01 -6.24 5.21
C TYR A 136 13.74 -6.20 6.55
N PRO A 137 13.53 -5.18 7.41
CA PRO A 137 14.07 -5.17 8.78
C PRO A 137 13.60 -6.42 9.55
N THR A 138 14.53 -7.05 10.28
CA THR A 138 14.19 -8.19 11.15
C THR A 138 13.50 -7.74 12.44
N ALA A 139 13.75 -6.50 12.89
CA ALA A 139 13.00 -5.88 13.97
C ALA A 139 11.62 -5.47 13.42
N THR A 140 10.59 -6.21 13.74
CA THR A 140 9.22 -5.84 13.41
C THR A 140 8.79 -4.66 14.27
N LEU A 141 8.81 -3.47 13.71
CA LEU A 141 8.06 -2.36 14.30
C LEU A 141 6.58 -2.74 14.23
N ASP A 142 5.88 -2.78 15.37
CA ASP A 142 4.43 -2.87 15.33
C ASP A 142 3.92 -1.59 14.65
N PRO A 143 3.26 -1.67 13.48
CA PRO A 143 2.77 -0.48 12.79
C PRO A 143 1.80 0.33 13.67
N LEU A 144 1.09 -0.33 14.58
CA LEU A 144 0.17 0.33 15.48
C LEU A 144 0.94 1.06 16.60
N GLU A 145 1.96 0.45 17.19
CA GLU A 145 2.81 1.09 18.21
C GLU A 145 3.59 2.27 17.62
N SER A 146 4.23 2.09 16.46
CA SER A 146 4.94 3.17 15.79
C SER A 146 4.01 4.31 15.39
N TRP A 147 2.80 4.01 14.96
CA TRP A 147 1.77 4.97 14.60
C TRP A 147 1.21 5.73 15.81
N ILE A 148 1.04 5.06 16.96
CA ILE A 148 0.65 5.68 18.23
C ILE A 148 1.80 6.54 18.77
N ALA A 149 3.03 6.02 18.79
CA ALA A 149 4.20 6.73 19.33
C ALA A 149 4.54 8.00 18.54
N GLU A 150 4.39 8.01 17.23
CA GLU A 150 4.64 9.17 16.38
C GLU A 150 3.70 10.34 16.69
N ARG A 151 2.53 10.07 17.25
CA ARG A 151 1.48 11.05 17.48
C ARG A 151 1.24 11.45 18.94
N SER A 152 1.78 10.70 19.88
CA SER A 152 1.75 11.13 21.30
C SER A 152 2.56 12.39 21.58
N GLN A 153 3.31 12.89 20.58
CA GLN A 153 4.10 14.13 20.68
C GLN A 153 3.38 15.37 20.11
N SER A 154 2.19 15.23 19.51
CA SER A 154 1.43 16.37 18.99
C SER A 154 0.19 16.61 19.85
N ASN A 155 -0.23 17.88 20.01
CA ASN A 155 -1.51 18.29 20.61
C ASN A 155 -2.69 17.83 19.72
N ASP A 156 -2.88 16.53 19.62
CA ASP A 156 -3.84 15.85 18.77
C ASP A 156 -5.05 15.46 19.63
N PRO A 157 -6.30 15.60 19.13
CA PRO A 157 -7.52 15.11 19.80
C PRO A 157 -7.46 13.66 20.28
N LEU A 158 -6.59 12.82 19.68
CA LEU A 158 -6.32 11.47 20.15
C LEU A 158 -5.58 11.44 21.49
N SER A 159 -4.63 12.33 21.69
CA SER A 159 -3.90 12.45 22.98
C SER A 159 -4.86 12.77 24.12
N ASP A 160 -5.82 13.68 23.88
CA ASP A 160 -6.86 14.02 24.85
C ASP A 160 -7.81 12.85 25.13
N TRP A 161 -8.15 12.08 24.09
CA TRP A 161 -8.99 10.91 24.23
C TRP A 161 -8.28 9.76 24.97
N LEU A 162 -7.00 9.49 24.63
CA LEU A 162 -6.18 8.48 25.32
C LEU A 162 -5.94 8.85 26.79
N ASN A 163 -5.70 10.14 27.09
CA ASN A 163 -5.54 10.64 28.44
C ASN A 163 -6.83 10.50 29.25
N LYS A 164 -8.00 10.74 28.65
CA LYS A 164 -9.31 10.49 29.28
C LYS A 164 -9.53 9.00 29.57
N GLN A 165 -9.19 8.12 28.67
CA GLN A 165 -9.28 6.66 28.86
C GLN A 165 -8.31 6.18 29.94
N ALA A 166 -7.06 6.63 29.93
CA ALA A 166 -6.05 6.28 30.93
C ALA A 166 -6.41 6.83 32.33
N GLY A 167 -7.03 8.02 32.39
CA GLY A 167 -7.51 8.62 33.64
C GLY A 167 -8.74 7.96 34.24
N ALA A 168 -9.59 7.33 33.44
CA ALA A 168 -10.77 6.60 33.89
C ALA A 168 -10.45 5.23 34.55
N GLY A 169 -9.20 4.72 34.38
CA GLY A 169 -8.73 3.46 34.95
C GLY A 169 -8.01 3.55 36.31
N GLN A 170 -7.78 4.76 36.83
CA GLN A 170 -7.13 4.98 38.12
C GLN A 170 -8.09 5.46 39.20
N THR A 171 -9.06 4.64 39.57
CA THR A 171 -9.63 4.71 40.93
C THR A 171 -8.77 3.82 41.81
N SER A 172 -7.88 4.43 42.59
CA SER A 172 -7.12 3.78 43.66
C SER A 172 -8.07 3.08 44.63
N PRO A 173 -7.76 1.87 45.06
CA PRO A 173 -8.52 1.27 46.16
C PRO A 173 -8.11 1.98 47.45
N ALA A 174 -8.99 2.82 47.97
CA ALA A 174 -8.89 3.30 49.32
C ALA A 174 -9.13 2.15 50.30
N ASN A 175 -8.12 1.91 51.08
CA ASN A 175 -8.10 1.02 52.24
C ASN A 175 -9.19 1.41 53.24
N SER A 176 -10.17 0.54 53.52
CA SER A 176 -10.99 0.66 54.70
C SER A 176 -11.31 -0.73 55.25
N THR A 177 -10.74 -0.93 56.44
CA THR A 177 -10.95 -2.05 57.38
C THR A 177 -12.41 -2.24 57.73
N PRO A 178 -12.84 -3.49 58.05
CA PRO A 178 -14.21 -3.80 58.35
C PRO A 178 -14.54 -3.47 59.83
N ASN A 179 -15.65 -2.84 60.06
CA ASN A 179 -16.23 -2.82 61.39
C ASN A 179 -17.66 -3.38 61.37
N THR A 180 -17.82 -4.42 62.14
CA THR A 180 -19.04 -5.14 62.45
C THR A 180 -19.97 -4.32 63.36
N SER A 181 -21.28 -4.29 63.08
CA SER A 181 -22.32 -4.62 64.08
C SER A 181 -23.74 -4.38 63.59
N SER A 182 -24.52 -5.44 63.64
CA SER A 182 -25.86 -5.63 64.19
C SER A 182 -27.07 -4.77 63.75
N ALA A 183 -27.98 -5.47 63.12
CA ALA A 183 -29.43 -5.70 63.41
C ALA A 183 -30.35 -4.49 63.64
N SER A 184 -31.43 -4.35 62.89
CA SER A 184 -32.79 -4.83 63.16
C SER A 184 -33.86 -3.99 62.46
N ASN A 185 -34.81 -4.70 61.88
CA ASN A 185 -36.29 -4.48 61.74
C ASN A 185 -36.90 -3.08 61.48
N ALA A 186 -37.70 -2.93 60.43
CA ALA A 186 -39.19 -3.01 60.46
C ALA A 186 -39.82 -2.31 59.23
N GLN A 187 -40.65 -3.03 58.57
CA GLN A 187 -41.93 -2.75 57.89
C GLN A 187 -42.40 -1.29 57.68
N GLY A 188 -42.82 -1.02 56.43
CA GLY A 188 -43.69 0.11 56.14
C GLY A 188 -43.96 0.25 54.63
N ALA A 189 -45.03 -0.36 54.15
CA ALA A 189 -45.56 -0.22 52.82
C ALA A 189 -46.23 1.14 52.62
N THR A 190 -45.93 1.83 51.54
CA THR A 190 -46.92 2.67 50.83
C THR A 190 -46.53 2.81 49.35
N SER A 191 -47.46 2.45 48.51
CA SER A 191 -47.54 2.55 47.08
C SER A 191 -47.59 4.01 46.63
N SER A 192 -46.68 4.42 45.73
CA SER A 192 -46.93 5.53 44.82
C SER A 192 -46.23 5.26 43.50
N SER A 193 -47.03 5.05 42.48
CA SER A 193 -46.59 4.92 41.09
C SER A 193 -45.98 6.23 40.59
N PRO A 194 -44.79 6.24 39.97
CA PRO A 194 -44.37 7.33 39.13
C PRO A 194 -44.67 7.00 37.67
N SER A 195 -45.30 7.97 37.01
CA SER A 195 -45.52 8.06 35.59
C SER A 195 -44.25 7.77 34.81
N HIS A 196 -44.32 6.76 33.94
CA HIS A 196 -43.26 6.48 32.95
C HIS A 196 -43.27 7.57 31.86
N SER A 197 -42.43 8.55 32.00
CA SER A 197 -41.92 9.29 30.84
C SER A 197 -41.09 8.32 30.02
N ALA A 198 -41.56 7.95 28.86
CA ALA A 198 -40.81 7.14 27.90
C ALA A 198 -39.60 7.96 27.40
N THR A 199 -38.48 7.83 28.08
CA THR A 199 -37.19 8.25 27.58
C THR A 199 -36.82 7.24 26.52
N THR A 200 -36.85 7.64 25.24
CA THR A 200 -36.29 6.90 24.14
C THR A 200 -34.87 6.48 24.54
N PRO A 201 -34.47 5.20 24.47
CA PRO A 201 -33.10 4.83 24.80
C PRO A 201 -32.18 5.48 23.76
N SER A 202 -31.43 6.49 24.22
CA SER A 202 -30.27 6.98 23.51
C SER A 202 -29.36 5.78 23.26
N ALA A 203 -29.11 5.48 21.98
CA ALA A 203 -28.17 4.41 21.62
C ALA A 203 -26.86 4.66 22.38
N PRO A 204 -26.24 3.61 22.95
CA PRO A 204 -25.01 3.79 23.72
C PRO A 204 -23.97 4.47 22.83
N ILE A 205 -23.49 5.64 23.26
CA ILE A 205 -22.35 6.31 22.64
C ILE A 205 -21.17 5.38 22.88
N THR A 206 -20.79 4.64 21.85
CA THR A 206 -19.59 3.83 21.87
C THR A 206 -18.41 4.79 21.78
N ASP A 207 -17.79 5.09 22.92
CA ASP A 207 -16.58 5.91 22.98
C ASP A 207 -15.40 5.09 22.49
N ARG A 208 -15.16 5.09 21.17
CA ARG A 208 -14.07 4.36 20.55
C ARG A 208 -13.44 5.10 19.37
N LEU A 209 -12.16 4.82 19.12
CA LEU A 209 -11.45 5.31 17.95
C LEU A 209 -11.96 4.63 16.66
N ILE A 210 -12.31 5.44 15.66
CA ILE A 210 -12.65 4.99 14.30
C ILE A 210 -11.39 4.99 13.45
N VAL A 211 -10.98 3.85 12.91
CA VAL A 211 -9.80 3.72 12.06
C VAL A 211 -10.19 3.56 10.60
N VAL A 212 -9.72 4.46 9.74
CA VAL A 212 -9.90 4.40 8.28
C VAL A 212 -8.57 4.11 7.63
N ALA A 213 -8.45 2.97 6.96
CA ALA A 213 -7.30 2.68 6.11
C ALA A 213 -7.48 3.40 4.77
N ILE A 214 -6.52 4.23 4.42
CA ILE A 214 -6.42 4.91 3.12
C ILE A 214 -5.32 4.22 2.34
N ASP A 215 -5.67 3.77 1.15
CA ASP A 215 -4.74 3.18 0.21
C ASP A 215 -4.48 4.16 -0.93
N ALA A 216 -3.27 4.69 -1.00
CA ALA A 216 -2.84 5.42 -2.18
C ALA A 216 -2.38 4.42 -3.24
N GLY A 217 -3.11 4.29 -4.35
CA GLY A 217 -2.82 3.33 -5.42
C GLY A 217 -1.39 3.45 -5.94
N HIS A 218 -0.86 2.38 -6.52
CA HIS A 218 0.47 2.35 -7.17
C HIS A 218 1.65 2.68 -6.22
N GLY A 219 2.74 3.23 -6.76
CA GLY A 219 3.91 3.66 -5.99
C GLY A 219 5.21 2.94 -6.40
N GLY A 220 6.35 3.59 -6.16
CA GLY A 220 7.65 3.02 -6.50
C GLY A 220 7.79 2.67 -7.98
N GLU A 221 8.06 1.41 -8.27
CA GLU A 221 8.20 0.87 -9.63
C GLU A 221 6.88 0.91 -10.43
N ASP A 222 5.75 0.96 -9.78
CA ASP A 222 4.45 1.07 -10.43
C ASP A 222 4.01 2.54 -10.51
N PRO A 223 4.11 3.18 -11.68
CA PRO A 223 3.72 4.58 -11.83
C PRO A 223 2.21 4.78 -11.85
N GLY A 224 1.41 3.71 -12.01
CA GLY A 224 0.02 3.81 -12.41
C GLY A 224 -0.13 4.34 -13.83
N ALA A 225 -1.27 4.91 -14.14
CA ALA A 225 -1.49 5.58 -15.40
C ALA A 225 -0.63 6.86 -15.52
N ILE A 226 -0.27 7.21 -16.76
CA ILE A 226 0.50 8.43 -17.07
C ILE A 226 -0.37 9.30 -17.98
N GLY A 227 -0.61 10.51 -17.54
CA GLY A 227 -1.38 11.52 -18.28
C GLY A 227 -0.63 12.03 -19.50
N PRO A 228 -1.32 12.69 -20.44
CA PRO A 228 -0.72 13.22 -21.65
C PRO A 228 0.41 14.22 -21.42
N ASN A 229 0.42 14.93 -20.30
CA ASN A 229 1.47 15.87 -19.91
C ASN A 229 2.56 15.24 -19.02
N GLY A 230 2.52 13.93 -18.82
CA GLY A 230 3.50 13.17 -18.04
C GLY A 230 3.21 13.09 -16.54
N THR A 231 2.06 13.56 -16.09
CA THR A 231 1.61 13.40 -14.70
C THR A 231 1.42 11.91 -14.39
N LYS A 232 2.01 11.44 -13.32
CA LYS A 232 1.89 10.04 -12.90
C LYS A 232 0.79 9.90 -11.85
N GLU A 233 -0.04 8.90 -12.00
CA GLU A 233 -1.12 8.60 -11.08
C GLU A 233 -0.63 8.44 -9.64
N LYS A 234 0.45 7.65 -9.44
CA LYS A 234 1.01 7.39 -8.11
C LYS A 234 1.31 8.66 -7.30
N ASP A 235 1.70 9.75 -7.97
CA ASP A 235 2.07 11.01 -7.32
C ASP A 235 0.82 11.78 -6.90
N VAL A 236 -0.19 11.84 -7.77
CA VAL A 236 -1.45 12.53 -7.54
C VAL A 236 -2.26 11.86 -6.42
N VAL A 237 -2.40 10.54 -6.50
CA VAL A 237 -3.20 9.80 -5.50
C VAL A 237 -2.55 9.82 -4.12
N LEU A 238 -1.20 9.86 -4.04
CA LEU A 238 -0.51 10.05 -2.79
C LEU A 238 -0.79 11.43 -2.18
N GLN A 239 -0.78 12.50 -3.00
CA GLN A 239 -1.11 13.85 -2.54
C GLN A 239 -2.53 13.92 -1.99
N ILE A 240 -3.52 13.35 -2.70
CA ILE A 240 -4.92 13.30 -2.25
C ILE A 240 -5.03 12.47 -0.96
N ALA A 241 -4.37 11.32 -0.87
CA ALA A 241 -4.39 10.45 0.30
C ALA A 241 -3.80 11.14 1.56
N LEU A 242 -2.71 11.90 1.41
CA LEU A 242 -2.11 12.68 2.50
C LEU A 242 -3.06 13.79 3.00
N LYS A 243 -3.69 14.52 2.07
CA LYS A 243 -4.69 15.54 2.40
C LYS A 243 -5.92 14.92 3.10
N LEU A 244 -6.37 13.76 2.61
CA LEU A 244 -7.49 13.01 3.22
C LEU A 244 -7.13 12.52 4.63
N ARG A 245 -5.92 12.02 4.84
CA ARG A 245 -5.40 11.62 6.17
C ARG A 245 -5.52 12.76 7.17
N ASP A 246 -5.03 13.94 6.80
CA ASP A 246 -4.99 15.08 7.73
C ASP A 246 -6.40 15.53 8.13
N ARG A 247 -7.36 15.48 7.19
CA ARG A 247 -8.78 15.79 7.45
C ARG A 247 -9.45 14.76 8.32
N ILE A 248 -9.24 13.46 8.05
CA ILE A 248 -9.78 12.39 8.89
C ILE A 248 -9.27 12.53 10.32
N ASN A 249 -7.97 12.80 10.49
CA ASN A 249 -7.36 12.93 11.80
C ASN A 249 -7.90 14.14 12.60
N ALA A 250 -8.40 15.17 11.93
CA ALA A 250 -9.05 16.32 12.54
C ALA A 250 -10.56 16.12 12.76
N THR A 251 -11.12 14.94 12.39
CA THR A 251 -12.56 14.70 12.37
C THR A 251 -13.00 13.84 13.55
N THR A 252 -14.19 14.17 14.09
CA THR A 252 -14.90 13.39 15.10
C THR A 252 -16.32 13.14 14.63
N VAL A 253 -16.84 11.92 14.80
CA VAL A 253 -18.22 11.54 14.46
C VAL A 253 -18.95 11.04 15.69
N LYS A 254 -20.02 11.72 16.10
CA LYS A 254 -20.80 11.38 17.29
C LYS A 254 -19.94 11.15 18.56
N GLY A 255 -18.95 11.99 18.78
CA GLY A 255 -18.01 11.89 19.90
C GLY A 255 -16.83 10.94 19.68
N ASN A 256 -16.85 10.12 18.64
CA ASN A 256 -15.75 9.19 18.33
C ASN A 256 -14.72 9.86 17.42
N PRO A 257 -13.45 10.01 17.85
CA PRO A 257 -12.40 10.55 17.01
C PRO A 257 -12.08 9.58 15.86
N MET A 258 -11.76 10.14 14.69
CA MET A 258 -11.34 9.36 13.54
C MET A 258 -9.83 9.38 13.39
N ARG A 259 -9.27 8.29 12.85
CA ARG A 259 -7.85 8.18 12.49
C ARG A 259 -7.67 7.52 11.16
N ALA A 260 -6.80 8.10 10.36
CA ALA A 260 -6.36 7.54 9.11
C ALA A 260 -5.08 6.72 9.29
N PHE A 261 -5.04 5.57 8.64
CA PHE A 261 -3.84 4.77 8.46
C PHE A 261 -3.55 4.65 6.97
N LEU A 262 -2.35 5.05 6.52
CA LEU A 262 -1.94 4.97 5.12
C LEU A 262 -1.25 3.63 4.83
N THR A 263 -1.59 2.97 3.72
CA THR A 263 -0.86 1.78 3.24
C THR A 263 0.55 2.14 2.77
N ARG A 264 0.72 3.34 2.20
CA ARG A 264 1.99 4.00 1.91
C ARG A 264 1.89 5.51 2.14
N ASP A 265 2.93 6.09 2.65
CA ASP A 265 3.06 7.53 3.00
C ASP A 265 4.12 8.25 2.16
N ALA A 266 4.80 7.51 1.27
CA ALA A 266 5.80 8.02 0.34
C ALA A 266 5.75 7.24 -0.99
N ASP A 267 6.70 7.52 -1.89
CA ASP A 267 6.78 6.87 -3.20
C ASP A 267 7.52 5.53 -3.09
N TYR A 268 6.80 4.48 -2.70
CA TYR A 268 7.25 3.09 -2.73
C TYR A 268 6.09 2.16 -3.08
N PHE A 269 6.41 0.98 -3.62
CA PHE A 269 5.41 0.01 -4.03
C PHE A 269 4.93 -0.83 -2.84
N VAL A 270 3.64 -1.07 -2.76
CA VAL A 270 3.02 -2.01 -1.81
C VAL A 270 2.19 -3.02 -2.62
N PRO A 271 2.49 -4.32 -2.56
CA PRO A 271 1.68 -5.34 -3.24
C PRO A 271 0.21 -5.30 -2.81
N LEU A 272 -0.71 -5.62 -3.73
CA LEU A 272 -2.15 -5.49 -3.50
C LEU A 272 -2.63 -6.23 -2.25
N HIS A 273 -2.18 -7.47 -2.04
CA HIS A 273 -2.54 -8.25 -0.87
C HIS A 273 -1.97 -7.67 0.44
N VAL A 274 -0.77 -7.05 0.39
CA VAL A 274 -0.14 -6.40 1.56
C VAL A 274 -0.93 -5.17 1.98
N ARG A 275 -1.52 -4.41 1.03
CA ARG A 275 -2.40 -3.26 1.34
C ARG A 275 -3.57 -3.69 2.22
N VAL A 276 -4.23 -4.79 1.84
CA VAL A 276 -5.32 -5.39 2.62
C VAL A 276 -4.83 -5.87 3.99
N GLN A 277 -3.69 -6.57 4.05
CA GLN A 277 -3.12 -7.05 5.31
C GLN A 277 -2.77 -5.90 6.27
N LYS A 278 -2.22 -4.80 5.76
CA LYS A 278 -1.95 -3.59 6.54
C LYS A 278 -3.22 -3.01 7.16
N ALA A 279 -4.31 -2.91 6.38
CA ALA A 279 -5.60 -2.44 6.88
C ALA A 279 -6.16 -3.37 7.97
N ARG A 280 -6.06 -4.70 7.78
CA ARG A 280 -6.50 -5.69 8.78
C ARG A 280 -5.65 -5.65 10.04
N LYS A 281 -4.33 -5.47 9.93
CA LYS A 281 -3.41 -5.41 11.07
C LYS A 281 -3.74 -4.25 12.02
N VAL A 282 -4.14 -3.09 11.48
CA VAL A 282 -4.59 -1.96 12.29
C VAL A 282 -6.09 -2.04 12.66
N GLN A 283 -6.74 -3.15 12.34
CA GLN A 283 -8.18 -3.34 12.58
C GLN A 283 -9.02 -2.18 12.04
N ALA A 284 -8.77 -1.77 10.80
CA ALA A 284 -9.48 -0.67 10.17
C ALA A 284 -10.99 -0.95 10.12
N ASP A 285 -11.78 0.09 10.32
CA ASP A 285 -13.24 0.04 10.21
C ASP A 285 -13.71 0.18 8.76
N LEU A 286 -12.92 0.88 7.94
CA LEU A 286 -13.13 1.06 6.51
C LEU A 286 -11.79 1.05 5.77
N PHE A 287 -11.85 0.66 4.50
CA PHE A 287 -10.74 0.73 3.55
C PHE A 287 -11.15 1.54 2.32
N VAL A 288 -10.38 2.58 2.00
CA VAL A 288 -10.62 3.45 0.84
C VAL A 288 -9.35 3.50 0.00
N SER A 289 -9.40 2.89 -1.19
CA SER A 289 -8.34 2.98 -2.19
C SER A 289 -8.60 4.18 -3.10
N VAL A 290 -7.58 5.01 -3.30
CA VAL A 290 -7.66 6.27 -4.08
C VAL A 290 -6.83 6.10 -5.33
N HIS A 291 -7.50 6.30 -6.49
CA HIS A 291 -6.98 6.12 -7.83
C HIS A 291 -7.32 7.30 -8.75
N ALA A 292 -6.66 7.36 -9.91
CA ALA A 292 -6.91 8.34 -10.97
C ALA A 292 -6.53 7.75 -12.33
N ASP A 293 -7.11 6.62 -12.68
CA ASP A 293 -6.73 5.74 -13.79
C ASP A 293 -6.82 6.39 -15.19
N ALA A 294 -6.17 5.76 -16.14
CA ALA A 294 -6.48 5.98 -17.54
C ALA A 294 -7.73 5.20 -17.94
N PHE A 295 -8.53 5.78 -18.83
CA PHE A 295 -9.66 5.07 -19.42
C PHE A 295 -9.37 4.77 -20.90
N PHE A 296 -9.98 3.72 -21.46
CA PHE A 296 -9.76 3.34 -22.86
C PHE A 296 -10.21 4.39 -23.88
N THR A 297 -11.00 5.38 -23.46
CA THR A 297 -11.34 6.56 -24.28
C THR A 297 -10.79 7.82 -23.64
N PRO A 298 -10.05 8.67 -24.38
CA PRO A 298 -9.43 9.88 -23.80
C PRO A 298 -10.44 10.96 -23.40
N ASN A 299 -11.71 10.80 -23.78
CA ASN A 299 -12.79 11.74 -23.45
C ASN A 299 -13.52 11.36 -22.12
N ALA A 300 -13.11 10.27 -21.45
CA ALA A 300 -13.67 9.91 -20.16
C ALA A 300 -13.44 11.03 -19.14
N GLN A 301 -14.46 11.35 -18.38
CA GLN A 301 -14.46 12.44 -17.42
C GLN A 301 -15.23 12.08 -16.16
N GLY A 302 -14.81 12.67 -15.05
CA GLY A 302 -15.51 12.60 -13.78
C GLY A 302 -15.09 11.41 -12.92
N ALA A 303 -15.51 11.47 -11.66
CA ALA A 303 -15.17 10.47 -10.65
C ALA A 303 -16.10 9.24 -10.72
N SER A 304 -15.59 8.11 -10.22
CA SER A 304 -16.34 6.86 -10.02
C SER A 304 -16.02 6.24 -8.68
N VAL A 305 -16.92 5.41 -8.16
CA VAL A 305 -16.68 4.60 -6.96
C VAL A 305 -17.02 3.15 -7.27
N PHE A 306 -16.13 2.27 -6.86
CA PHE A 306 -16.23 0.84 -7.07
C PHE A 306 -16.24 0.08 -5.75
N ALA A 307 -17.01 -1.02 -5.70
CA ALA A 307 -17.00 -2.02 -4.65
C ALA A 307 -16.64 -3.40 -5.24
N LEU A 308 -16.29 -4.34 -4.38
CA LEU A 308 -15.99 -5.70 -4.79
C LEU A 308 -17.24 -6.40 -5.36
N SER A 309 -17.05 -7.22 -6.40
CA SER A 309 -18.00 -8.24 -6.86
C SER A 309 -17.35 -9.61 -6.84
N HIS A 310 -18.03 -10.61 -6.30
CA HIS A 310 -17.63 -12.01 -6.41
C HIS A 310 -18.07 -12.65 -7.73
N GLY A 311 -19.07 -12.05 -8.37
CA GLY A 311 -19.63 -12.55 -9.63
C GLY A 311 -19.19 -11.72 -10.83
N ALA A 312 -20.13 -11.49 -11.74
CA ALA A 312 -19.89 -10.63 -12.89
C ALA A 312 -19.70 -9.18 -12.48
N ALA A 313 -18.87 -8.46 -13.22
CA ALA A 313 -18.76 -7.02 -13.07
C ALA A 313 -20.06 -6.32 -13.47
N SER A 314 -20.37 -5.18 -12.86
CA SER A 314 -21.58 -4.38 -13.13
C SER A 314 -21.59 -3.80 -14.55
N SER A 315 -20.41 -3.64 -15.16
CA SER A 315 -20.23 -3.19 -16.53
C SER A 315 -18.95 -3.72 -17.16
N SER A 316 -18.85 -3.67 -18.50
CA SER A 316 -17.61 -4.00 -19.22
C SER A 316 -16.47 -3.04 -18.84
N ALA A 317 -16.80 -1.77 -18.61
CA ALA A 317 -15.84 -0.76 -18.15
C ALA A 317 -15.29 -1.10 -16.77
N ALA A 318 -16.13 -1.43 -15.78
CA ALA A 318 -15.71 -1.84 -14.46
C ALA A 318 -14.83 -3.10 -14.48
N ARG A 319 -15.17 -4.07 -15.36
CA ARG A 319 -14.34 -5.27 -15.57
C ARG A 319 -12.95 -4.90 -16.10
N TRP A 320 -12.91 -4.04 -17.09
CA TRP A 320 -11.66 -3.61 -17.72
C TRP A 320 -10.76 -2.88 -16.69
N MET A 321 -11.32 -1.94 -15.92
CA MET A 321 -10.59 -1.23 -14.88
C MET A 321 -10.02 -2.19 -13.83
N ALA A 322 -10.83 -3.10 -13.31
CA ALA A 322 -10.34 -4.10 -12.37
C ALA A 322 -9.22 -4.99 -12.95
N GLN A 323 -9.24 -5.26 -14.26
CA GLN A 323 -8.17 -5.99 -14.93
C GLN A 323 -6.88 -5.16 -15.04
N GLN A 324 -6.97 -3.84 -15.23
CA GLN A 324 -5.78 -2.98 -15.25
C GLN A 324 -5.17 -2.88 -13.86
N GLU A 325 -5.99 -2.55 -12.86
CA GLU A 325 -5.56 -2.44 -11.47
C GLU A 325 -4.90 -3.72 -10.93
N ASN A 326 -5.47 -4.87 -11.26
CA ASN A 326 -4.92 -6.16 -10.82
C ASN A 326 -3.55 -6.49 -11.45
N LYS A 327 -3.07 -5.71 -12.43
CA LYS A 327 -1.72 -5.85 -13.02
C LYS A 327 -0.64 -5.12 -12.22
N ALA A 328 -1.01 -4.29 -11.24
CA ALA A 328 -0.07 -3.52 -10.42
C ALA A 328 1.04 -4.40 -9.83
N ASP A 329 0.71 -5.60 -9.34
CA ASP A 329 1.68 -6.55 -8.79
C ASP A 329 2.70 -7.09 -9.83
N LEU A 330 2.34 -7.13 -11.11
CA LEU A 330 3.26 -7.49 -12.20
C LEU A 330 4.23 -6.34 -12.51
N ILE A 331 3.72 -5.10 -12.54
CA ILE A 331 4.50 -3.89 -12.84
C ILE A 331 5.42 -3.56 -11.67
N GLY A 332 4.86 -3.45 -10.46
CA GLY A 332 5.59 -3.17 -9.23
C GLY A 332 6.57 -4.27 -8.83
N GLY A 333 6.32 -5.49 -9.28
CA GLY A 333 7.16 -6.65 -9.06
C GLY A 333 6.97 -7.27 -7.67
N MET A 334 6.25 -8.37 -7.64
CA MET A 334 6.10 -9.21 -6.45
C MET A 334 6.93 -10.48 -6.59
N ASN A 335 7.51 -10.97 -5.49
CA ASN A 335 8.21 -12.25 -5.46
C ASN A 335 7.22 -13.42 -5.41
N PHE A 336 6.84 -13.95 -6.57
CA PHE A 336 5.98 -15.14 -6.68
C PHE A 336 6.64 -16.46 -6.24
N GLY A 337 7.96 -16.44 -5.99
CA GLY A 337 8.72 -17.64 -5.56
C GLY A 337 8.58 -17.95 -4.07
N VAL A 338 8.15 -17.00 -3.26
CA VAL A 338 7.85 -17.23 -1.84
C VAL A 338 6.46 -17.83 -1.76
N LYS A 339 6.37 -19.12 -1.44
CA LYS A 339 5.12 -19.77 -1.05
C LYS A 339 4.73 -19.26 0.35
N ASP A 340 4.32 -18.01 0.43
CA ASP A 340 3.74 -17.50 1.64
C ASP A 340 2.33 -18.10 1.76
N SER A 341 2.14 -18.98 2.74
CA SER A 341 0.84 -19.55 3.07
C SER A 341 -0.20 -18.45 3.36
N GLN A 342 0.25 -17.29 3.82
CA GLN A 342 -0.61 -16.12 4.04
C GLN A 342 -1.09 -15.50 2.72
N VAL A 343 -0.27 -15.51 1.65
CA VAL A 343 -0.69 -15.04 0.31
C VAL A 343 -1.76 -15.97 -0.27
N GLN A 344 -1.59 -17.31 -0.11
CA GLN A 344 -2.60 -18.27 -0.55
C GLN A 344 -3.90 -18.14 0.28
N GLN A 345 -3.80 -17.87 1.57
CA GLN A 345 -4.93 -17.71 2.44
C GLN A 345 -5.68 -16.39 2.16
N ALA A 346 -4.97 -15.29 1.90
CA ALA A 346 -5.57 -14.02 1.49
C ALA A 346 -6.32 -14.10 0.16
N LEU A 347 -5.88 -14.96 -0.77
CA LEU A 347 -6.58 -15.21 -2.03
C LEU A 347 -7.86 -16.07 -1.85
N LEU A 348 -7.95 -16.85 -0.76
CA LEU A 348 -9.07 -17.74 -0.44
C LEU A 348 -10.10 -17.08 0.51
N ASP A 349 -9.73 -16.00 1.20
CA ASP A 349 -10.63 -15.24 2.07
C ASP A 349 -11.69 -14.52 1.22
N MET A 350 -12.86 -15.14 1.11
CA MET A 350 -13.99 -14.55 0.39
C MET A 350 -14.69 -13.54 1.28
N SER A 351 -14.78 -12.30 0.81
CA SER A 351 -15.58 -11.26 1.46
C SER A 351 -17.04 -11.72 1.59
N THR A 352 -17.65 -11.46 2.74
CA THR A 352 -19.05 -11.84 2.97
C THR A 352 -20.02 -10.96 2.19
N SER A 353 -21.22 -11.46 1.90
CA SER A 353 -22.28 -10.66 1.27
C SER A 353 -22.65 -9.42 2.11
N ALA A 354 -22.55 -9.52 3.44
CA ALA A 354 -22.78 -8.40 4.34
C ALA A 354 -21.73 -7.30 4.15
N GLN A 355 -20.43 -7.68 4.07
CA GLN A 355 -19.34 -6.74 3.85
C GLN A 355 -19.47 -6.02 2.49
N ILE A 356 -19.88 -6.72 1.42
CA ILE A 356 -20.13 -6.10 0.11
C ILE A 356 -21.29 -5.10 0.20
N LYS A 357 -22.37 -5.43 0.92
CA LYS A 357 -23.49 -4.51 1.14
C LYS A 357 -23.04 -3.24 1.88
N ASP A 358 -22.20 -3.39 2.89
CA ASP A 358 -21.65 -2.25 3.63
C ASP A 358 -20.69 -1.43 2.76
N SER A 359 -19.90 -2.08 1.88
CA SER A 359 -19.08 -1.41 0.87
C SER A 359 -19.92 -0.59 -0.11
N LEU A 360 -21.05 -1.12 -0.57
CA LEU A 360 -22.00 -0.38 -1.44
C LEU A 360 -22.62 0.82 -0.72
N ASN A 361 -22.98 0.68 0.56
CA ASN A 361 -23.49 1.79 1.38
C ASN A 361 -22.44 2.89 1.56
N LEU A 362 -21.18 2.50 1.85
CA LEU A 362 -20.02 3.40 1.93
C LEU A 362 -19.81 4.12 0.60
N GLY A 363 -19.70 3.35 -0.49
CA GLY A 363 -19.51 3.89 -1.83
C GLY A 363 -20.59 4.88 -2.23
N GLY A 364 -21.86 4.57 -1.91
CA GLY A 364 -22.98 5.47 -2.15
C GLY A 364 -22.93 6.77 -1.34
N ALA A 365 -22.37 6.74 -0.12
CA ALA A 365 -22.16 7.95 0.69
C ALA A 365 -21.05 8.81 0.10
N LEU A 366 -19.92 8.21 -0.29
CA LEU A 366 -18.81 8.91 -0.95
C LEU A 366 -19.23 9.50 -2.29
N LEU A 367 -19.86 8.73 -3.14
CA LEU A 367 -20.27 9.15 -4.49
C LEU A 367 -21.17 10.40 -4.46
N ARG A 368 -22.08 10.50 -3.49
CA ARG A 368 -22.94 11.70 -3.33
C ARG A 368 -22.14 12.95 -3.03
N GLU A 369 -21.12 12.86 -2.16
CA GLU A 369 -20.30 14.01 -1.79
C GLU A 369 -19.32 14.40 -2.90
N ILE A 370 -18.74 13.42 -3.57
CA ILE A 370 -17.87 13.62 -4.74
C ILE A 370 -18.64 14.31 -5.87
N GLY A 371 -19.92 13.97 -6.08
CA GLY A 371 -20.78 14.63 -7.04
C GLY A 371 -20.98 16.13 -6.82
N GLY A 372 -20.69 16.63 -5.61
CA GLY A 372 -20.66 18.06 -5.30
C GLY A 372 -19.36 18.76 -5.70
N VAL A 373 -18.28 18.02 -5.93
CA VAL A 373 -16.97 18.55 -6.37
C VAL A 373 -16.92 18.70 -7.89
N GLY A 374 -17.50 17.73 -8.60
CA GLY A 374 -17.45 17.71 -10.05
C GLY A 374 -18.33 16.64 -10.65
N ARG A 375 -18.15 16.44 -11.97
CA ARG A 375 -18.91 15.43 -12.71
C ARG A 375 -18.64 14.04 -12.17
N LEU A 376 -19.70 13.22 -12.10
CA LEU A 376 -19.57 11.77 -11.91
C LEU A 376 -19.53 11.08 -13.28
N HIS A 377 -18.61 10.13 -13.46
CA HIS A 377 -18.58 9.27 -14.65
C HIS A 377 -19.80 8.34 -14.66
N LYS A 378 -20.11 7.77 -13.48
CA LYS A 378 -21.33 6.97 -13.27
C LYS A 378 -22.09 7.48 -12.04
N PRO A 379 -23.42 7.58 -12.10
CA PRO A 379 -24.23 8.10 -11.00
C PRO A 379 -24.47 7.07 -9.89
N LYS A 380 -23.90 5.87 -10.00
CA LYS A 380 -24.03 4.76 -9.04
C LYS A 380 -22.68 4.08 -8.82
N VAL A 381 -22.55 3.43 -7.66
CA VAL A 381 -21.41 2.57 -7.35
C VAL A 381 -21.40 1.40 -8.33
N GLU A 382 -20.26 1.18 -8.97
CA GLU A 382 -20.01 0.02 -9.82
C GLU A 382 -19.33 -1.11 -9.04
N GLN A 383 -19.32 -2.32 -9.60
CA GLN A 383 -18.74 -3.48 -8.95
C GLN A 383 -17.91 -4.28 -9.95
N ALA A 384 -16.73 -4.75 -9.50
CA ALA A 384 -15.89 -5.68 -10.23
C ALA A 384 -14.91 -6.43 -9.29
N GLY A 385 -14.11 -7.34 -9.85
CA GLY A 385 -13.19 -8.19 -9.12
C GLY A 385 -11.85 -7.51 -8.79
N PHE A 386 -11.85 -6.34 -8.14
CA PHE A 386 -10.65 -5.65 -7.70
C PHE A 386 -9.93 -6.42 -6.61
N ALA A 387 -8.66 -6.79 -6.84
CA ALA A 387 -7.88 -7.57 -5.88
C ALA A 387 -7.65 -6.81 -4.57
N VAL A 388 -7.42 -5.50 -4.63
CA VAL A 388 -7.19 -4.64 -3.47
C VAL A 388 -8.42 -4.51 -2.56
N LEU A 389 -9.63 -4.80 -3.05
CA LEU A 389 -10.87 -4.75 -2.27
C LEU A 389 -11.25 -6.10 -1.62
N LYS A 390 -10.42 -7.13 -1.75
CA LYS A 390 -10.67 -8.45 -1.16
C LYS A 390 -10.33 -8.48 0.33
N ALA A 391 -10.98 -7.65 1.12
CA ALA A 391 -10.92 -7.66 2.58
C ALA A 391 -12.20 -8.30 3.13
N PRO A 392 -12.15 -9.50 3.73
CA PRO A 392 -13.36 -10.25 4.07
C PRO A 392 -14.16 -9.63 5.21
N ASP A 393 -13.54 -8.79 6.01
CA ASP A 393 -14.04 -8.25 7.27
C ASP A 393 -14.08 -6.71 7.32
N ILE A 394 -13.66 -6.02 6.25
CA ILE A 394 -13.59 -4.55 6.19
C ILE A 394 -14.39 -4.04 4.99
N PRO A 395 -15.41 -3.19 5.16
CA PRO A 395 -16.06 -2.50 4.05
C PRO A 395 -15.04 -1.70 3.24
N SER A 396 -14.93 -2.00 1.93
CA SER A 396 -13.84 -1.55 1.09
C SER A 396 -14.36 -0.97 -0.22
N VAL A 397 -13.82 0.17 -0.63
CA VAL A 397 -14.15 0.83 -1.90
C VAL A 397 -12.88 1.33 -2.59
N LEU A 398 -12.94 1.43 -3.92
CA LEU A 398 -11.97 2.11 -4.75
C LEU A 398 -12.63 3.35 -5.35
N VAL A 399 -11.96 4.48 -5.24
CA VAL A 399 -12.42 5.78 -5.73
C VAL A 399 -11.50 6.23 -6.85
N GLU A 400 -12.04 6.31 -8.07
CA GLU A 400 -11.45 7.04 -9.17
C GLU A 400 -11.78 8.50 -9.02
N THR A 401 -10.78 9.30 -8.72
CA THR A 401 -10.98 10.74 -8.46
C THR A 401 -11.19 11.52 -9.74
N ALA A 402 -10.60 11.09 -10.85
CA ALA A 402 -10.79 11.56 -12.23
C ALA A 402 -10.07 10.57 -13.17
N PHE A 403 -10.13 10.78 -14.50
CA PHE A 403 -9.39 9.96 -15.46
C PHE A 403 -8.20 10.72 -16.02
N ILE A 404 -6.98 10.35 -15.57
CA ILE A 404 -5.73 11.04 -15.92
C ILE A 404 -5.42 11.04 -17.42
N SER A 405 -6.00 10.11 -18.19
CA SER A 405 -5.87 10.04 -19.64
C SER A 405 -6.54 11.21 -20.37
N ASN A 406 -7.43 11.97 -19.70
CA ASN A 406 -8.05 13.16 -20.23
C ASN A 406 -7.23 14.41 -19.84
N PRO A 407 -6.75 15.24 -20.81
CA PRO A 407 -5.90 16.40 -20.48
C PRO A 407 -6.53 17.39 -19.51
N ASN A 408 -7.87 17.58 -19.57
CA ASN A 408 -8.58 18.49 -18.68
C ASN A 408 -8.69 17.91 -17.25
N GLU A 409 -8.87 16.60 -17.15
CA GLU A 409 -8.90 15.91 -15.85
C GLU A 409 -7.48 15.81 -15.25
N GLU A 410 -6.44 15.57 -16.07
CA GLU A 410 -5.04 15.62 -15.64
C GLU A 410 -4.68 16.97 -15.05
N ALA A 411 -5.10 18.07 -15.70
CA ALA A 411 -4.89 19.42 -15.19
C ALA A 411 -5.57 19.64 -13.83
N LYS A 412 -6.81 19.13 -13.65
CA LYS A 412 -7.52 19.18 -12.36
C LYS A 412 -6.82 18.35 -11.30
N LEU A 413 -6.40 17.12 -11.63
CA LEU A 413 -5.70 16.23 -10.70
C LEU A 413 -4.40 16.85 -10.18
N SER A 414 -3.74 17.67 -11.00
CA SER A 414 -2.54 18.42 -10.64
C SER A 414 -2.82 19.70 -9.86
N ASP A 415 -4.08 20.16 -9.78
CA ASP A 415 -4.46 21.36 -9.03
C ASP A 415 -4.65 21.04 -7.54
N PRO A 416 -3.86 21.66 -6.65
CA PRO A 416 -4.02 21.49 -5.21
C PRO A 416 -5.43 21.79 -4.67
N ASN A 417 -6.15 22.75 -5.27
CA ASN A 417 -7.51 23.12 -4.84
C ASN A 417 -8.53 22.03 -5.17
N TYR A 418 -8.37 21.36 -6.33
CA TYR A 418 -9.18 20.21 -6.68
C TYR A 418 -8.92 19.03 -5.74
N GLN A 419 -7.64 18.74 -5.45
CA GLN A 419 -7.24 17.71 -4.51
C GLN A 419 -7.80 17.97 -3.10
N ASP A 420 -7.79 19.23 -2.64
CA ASP A 420 -8.37 19.65 -1.37
C ASP A 420 -9.88 19.45 -1.36
N SER A 421 -10.57 19.87 -2.42
CA SER A 421 -12.03 19.69 -2.56
C SER A 421 -12.44 18.23 -2.58
N MET A 422 -11.62 17.37 -3.24
CA MET A 422 -11.84 15.93 -3.29
C MET A 422 -11.64 15.30 -1.89
N ALA A 423 -10.57 15.64 -1.18
CA ALA A 423 -10.31 15.16 0.16
C ALA A 423 -11.44 15.59 1.15
N ASP A 424 -11.94 16.82 1.03
CA ASP A 424 -13.07 17.31 1.82
C ASP A 424 -14.36 16.54 1.52
N ALA A 425 -14.63 16.23 0.25
CA ALA A 425 -15.80 15.44 -0.13
C ALA A 425 -15.72 14.01 0.41
N LEU A 426 -14.54 13.39 0.32
CA LEU A 426 -14.31 12.05 0.85
C LEU A 426 -14.55 12.00 2.37
N VAL A 427 -14.02 12.96 3.14
CA VAL A 427 -14.26 13.03 4.60
C VAL A 427 -15.74 13.22 4.90
N ARG A 428 -16.45 14.12 4.21
CA ARG A 428 -17.90 14.28 4.42
C ARG A 428 -18.66 12.99 4.13
N GLY A 429 -18.27 12.25 3.10
CA GLY A 429 -18.87 10.96 2.77
C GLY A 429 -18.64 9.92 3.86
N LEU A 430 -17.42 9.85 4.42
CA LEU A 430 -17.08 8.98 5.56
C LEU A 430 -17.89 9.35 6.82
N GLN A 431 -17.99 10.65 7.15
CA GLN A 431 -18.80 11.12 8.28
C GLN A 431 -20.27 10.68 8.12
N LYS A 432 -20.89 10.92 6.95
CA LYS A 432 -22.28 10.53 6.66
C LYS A 432 -22.50 9.03 6.69
N TYR A 433 -21.50 8.24 6.31
CA TYR A 433 -21.55 6.79 6.45
C TYR A 433 -21.60 6.39 7.93
N PHE A 434 -20.68 6.88 8.77
CA PHE A 434 -20.62 6.52 10.19
C PHE A 434 -21.77 7.11 11.03
N GLU A 435 -22.37 8.22 10.61
CA GLU A 435 -23.59 8.74 11.24
C GLU A 435 -24.76 7.75 11.16
N ARG A 436 -24.83 6.97 10.07
CA ARG A 436 -25.89 5.98 9.83
C ARG A 436 -25.50 4.57 10.24
N ASN A 437 -24.20 4.27 10.20
CA ASN A 437 -23.62 2.97 10.49
C ASN A 437 -22.59 3.13 11.60
N PRO A 438 -23.01 3.27 12.87
CA PRO A 438 -22.07 3.43 13.98
C PRO A 438 -21.13 2.21 14.02
N PRO A 439 -19.83 2.44 14.29
CA PRO A 439 -18.86 1.37 14.31
C PRO A 439 -19.24 0.34 15.38
N LEU A 440 -19.16 -0.94 15.02
CA LEU A 440 -19.42 -2.04 15.97
C LEU A 440 -18.42 -1.98 17.12
N ALA A 441 -18.89 -2.25 18.35
CA ALA A 441 -18.03 -2.38 19.51
C ALA A 441 -17.07 -3.57 19.30
N ARG A 442 -15.86 -3.31 18.83
CA ARG A 442 -14.79 -4.32 18.72
C ARG A 442 -13.96 -4.27 19.99
N LYS A 443 -13.84 -5.39 20.72
CA LYS A 443 -12.80 -5.52 21.74
C LYS A 443 -11.46 -5.60 20.99
N ARG A 444 -10.66 -4.54 21.03
CA ARG A 444 -9.25 -4.63 20.63
C ARG A 444 -8.56 -5.49 21.67
N SER A 445 -8.06 -6.67 21.27
CA SER A 445 -7.13 -7.41 22.10
C SER A 445 -5.84 -6.58 22.17
N THR A 446 -5.55 -6.07 23.34
CA THR A 446 -4.25 -5.47 23.71
C THR A 446 -3.17 -6.53 23.67
#